data_9779afd653e376229fe71ee1a5e772a1
#
_entry.id   9779afd653e376229fe71ee1a5e772a1
#
_cell.length_a   1.000
_cell.length_b   1.000
_cell.length_c   1.000
_cell.angle_alpha   90.00
_cell.angle_beta   90.00
_cell.angle_gamma   90.00
#
_symmetry.space_group_name_H-M   'P 1'
#
loop_
_entity.id
_entity.type
_entity.pdbx_description
1 polymer ?
#
loop_
_entity_poly.entity_id
_entity_poly.type
_entity_poly.pdbx_seq_one_letter_code
_entity_poly.pdbx_strand_id
1 'polypeptide(L)'
;SAETPVLYDGSIALSQGGNVSEKVAFKFAPRKVEIIGNQLLVNGKAIKIKGVNIHEHNQYTGHVISREQMESDIKLMKAHNFNAIRCSHYPQPAYFYELCDEYGIYVCDEANIESHGMYYNLRKGGTLGNDLRFYNGHMARVKNMYWRNKNYTSIIYWSMGNEAGNGYNFYQTFLYLKDLDKVRPVQHERAILEWNTEIYCPQYPSAFKLAEWAAQETDRPYILSEYAHAMGNSTGNFKDLWDVIYAADNLQGGFIWDWVDQGILQKTKDGKEFWAYGGDFGVNAPSDGNFLCNGVIGPDRVPHPAMNEIKHIYQNLWIEPDGNGAYRAINRNYFTGVDHYNYEIVSVPEKYSKGAKSKVILQGKVSVDIPADDTITIKLPEFKMQQGYDYYVNFSGEQSWNQYPLGDNAVPQVASVSKKAKVEFEVDAESGLIGKYAVNGVDYLSGDFGIRPNYWRAPNDNDYGNGAPARWQPWKVYGNENKP
;
A
#
# COMPACT_ATOMS: atom_id res chain seq x y z
N SER A 1 13.14 16.80 -1.61
CA SER A 1 12.74 15.40 -1.77
C SER A 1 11.71 15.01 -0.71
N ALA A 2 11.06 13.85 -0.87
CA ALA A 2 10.16 13.33 0.16
C ALA A 2 10.88 12.90 1.45
N GLU A 3 12.18 12.66 1.39
CA GLU A 3 13.00 12.29 2.55
C GLU A 3 13.45 13.49 3.37
N THR A 4 13.85 14.54 2.68
CA THR A 4 14.34 15.78 3.29
C THR A 4 13.71 16.99 2.60
N PRO A 5 12.44 17.32 2.89
CA PRO A 5 11.78 18.46 2.30
C PRO A 5 12.44 19.76 2.82
N VAL A 6 12.75 20.65 1.89
CA VAL A 6 13.28 22.01 2.21
C VAL A 6 12.51 23.00 1.37
N LEU A 7 11.84 23.93 2.02
CA LEU A 7 11.12 25.02 1.39
C LEU A 7 11.85 26.34 1.61
N TYR A 8 11.85 27.18 0.59
CA TYR A 8 12.35 28.54 0.63
C TYR A 8 11.18 29.51 0.69
N ASP A 9 11.33 30.57 1.49
CA ASP A 9 10.37 31.66 1.53
C ASP A 9 10.61 32.63 0.36
N GLY A 10 9.56 32.94 -0.35
CA GLY A 10 9.53 33.92 -1.44
C GLY A 10 8.50 34.99 -1.21
N SER A 11 8.67 36.14 -1.81
CA SER A 11 7.64 37.17 -1.85
C SER A 11 7.68 37.96 -3.14
N ILE A 12 6.48 38.30 -3.62
CA ILE A 12 6.30 39.24 -4.75
C ILE A 12 5.63 40.50 -4.20
N ALA A 13 6.20 41.65 -4.52
CA ALA A 13 5.62 42.94 -4.15
C ALA A 13 5.19 43.71 -5.39
N LEU A 14 3.95 44.19 -5.40
CA LEU A 14 3.46 45.15 -6.37
C LEU A 14 3.70 46.55 -5.84
N SER A 15 4.40 47.37 -6.63
CA SER A 15 4.75 48.75 -6.23
C SER A 15 4.30 49.72 -7.30
N GLN A 16 3.79 50.88 -6.86
CA GLN A 16 3.47 51.98 -7.71
C GLN A 16 4.05 53.28 -7.11
N GLY A 17 4.81 54.04 -7.90
CA GLY A 17 5.42 55.29 -7.45
C GLY A 17 6.35 55.16 -6.22
N GLY A 18 7.00 53.99 -6.07
CA GLY A 18 7.88 53.67 -4.94
C GLY A 18 7.18 53.13 -3.68
N ASN A 19 5.86 53.13 -3.68
CA ASN A 19 5.08 52.55 -2.57
C ASN A 19 4.63 51.13 -2.90
N VAL A 20 4.82 50.19 -1.94
CA VAL A 20 4.30 48.83 -2.06
C VAL A 20 2.81 48.86 -1.80
N SER A 21 2.01 48.45 -2.80
CA SER A 21 0.55 48.36 -2.71
C SER A 21 0.07 46.98 -2.29
N GLU A 22 0.84 45.95 -2.63
CA GLU A 22 0.48 44.54 -2.30
C GLU A 22 1.78 43.72 -2.13
N LYS A 23 1.77 42.78 -1.20
CA LYS A 23 2.83 41.77 -1.04
C LYS A 23 2.23 40.39 -0.85
N VAL A 24 2.60 39.48 -1.73
CA VAL A 24 2.21 38.07 -1.65
C VAL A 24 3.43 37.28 -1.20
N ALA A 25 3.30 36.59 -0.06
CA ALA A 25 4.30 35.64 0.41
C ALA A 25 3.94 34.22 -0.08
N PHE A 26 4.94 33.41 -0.40
CA PHE A 26 4.75 32.02 -0.81
C PHE A 26 5.98 31.19 -0.43
N LYS A 27 5.78 29.87 -0.34
CA LYS A 27 6.87 28.90 -0.20
C LYS A 27 7.12 28.21 -1.53
N PHE A 28 8.35 27.82 -1.80
CA PHE A 28 8.71 27.05 -2.99
C PHE A 28 9.94 26.20 -2.74
N ALA A 29 10.13 25.18 -3.55
CA ALA A 29 11.38 24.43 -3.60
C ALA A 29 11.74 24.11 -5.06
N PRO A 30 12.99 24.33 -5.49
CA PRO A 30 13.43 23.86 -6.79
C PRO A 30 13.48 22.35 -6.80
N ARG A 31 12.92 21.75 -7.85
CA ARG A 31 13.00 20.33 -8.13
C ARG A 31 13.09 20.08 -9.63
N LYS A 32 13.64 18.94 -10.00
CA LYS A 32 13.61 18.43 -11.36
C LYS A 32 12.78 17.16 -11.39
N VAL A 33 11.85 17.07 -12.34
CA VAL A 33 11.10 15.85 -12.64
C VAL A 33 11.31 15.54 -14.11
N GLU A 34 11.63 14.31 -14.44
CA GLU A 34 11.89 13.90 -15.81
C GLU A 34 11.61 12.41 -16.01
N ILE A 35 11.32 12.01 -17.22
CA ILE A 35 11.34 10.60 -17.63
C ILE A 35 12.58 10.40 -18.46
N ILE A 36 13.43 9.42 -18.06
CA ILE A 36 14.60 8.99 -18.81
C ILE A 36 14.46 7.49 -19.09
N GLY A 37 14.36 7.15 -20.37
CA GLY A 37 14.04 5.78 -20.76
C GLY A 37 12.66 5.37 -20.22
N ASN A 38 12.63 4.35 -19.40
CA ASN A 38 11.42 3.81 -18.79
C ASN A 38 11.30 4.11 -17.29
N GLN A 39 11.92 5.19 -16.81
CA GLN A 39 11.92 5.57 -15.39
C GLN A 39 11.52 7.03 -15.20
N LEU A 40 10.69 7.28 -14.18
CA LEU A 40 10.42 8.59 -13.63
C LEU A 40 11.50 8.95 -12.62
N LEU A 41 12.16 10.08 -12.82
CA LEU A 41 13.20 10.58 -11.93
C LEU A 41 12.75 11.85 -11.22
N VAL A 42 13.08 11.95 -9.94
CA VAL A 42 12.98 13.18 -9.15
C VAL A 42 14.39 13.57 -8.71
N ASN A 43 14.83 14.77 -9.06
CA ASN A 43 16.18 15.25 -8.77
C ASN A 43 17.30 14.27 -9.20
N GLY A 44 17.11 13.62 -10.35
CA GLY A 44 18.07 12.70 -10.94
C GLY A 44 18.07 11.28 -10.35
N LYS A 45 17.14 10.96 -9.45
CA LYS A 45 17.00 9.61 -8.88
C LYS A 45 15.70 8.96 -9.35
N ALA A 46 15.79 7.72 -9.82
CA ALA A 46 14.63 6.89 -10.17
C ALA A 46 13.97 6.36 -8.89
N ILE A 47 12.92 7.02 -8.44
CA ILE A 47 12.27 6.73 -7.17
C ILE A 47 11.25 5.60 -7.30
N LYS A 48 10.99 4.86 -6.21
CA LYS A 48 9.81 4.01 -6.08
C LYS A 48 8.69 4.78 -5.37
N ILE A 49 7.49 4.71 -5.93
CA ILE A 49 6.27 5.32 -5.37
C ILE A 49 5.67 4.37 -4.33
N LYS A 50 5.82 4.71 -3.08
CA LYS A 50 5.20 4.03 -1.93
C LYS A 50 3.94 4.79 -1.56
N GLY A 51 2.93 4.69 -2.42
CA GLY A 51 1.80 5.59 -2.44
C GLY A 51 0.49 5.00 -1.92
N VAL A 52 -0.47 5.90 -1.71
CA VAL A 52 -1.86 5.59 -1.39
C VAL A 52 -2.80 6.56 -2.11
N ASN A 53 -3.95 6.07 -2.54
CA ASN A 53 -5.06 6.89 -3.02
C ASN A 53 -5.78 7.54 -1.83
N ILE A 54 -6.30 8.76 -2.00
CA ILE A 54 -7.01 9.46 -0.94
C ILE A 54 -8.35 9.99 -1.42
N HIS A 55 -9.41 9.71 -0.65
CA HIS A 55 -10.66 10.45 -0.67
C HIS A 55 -10.73 11.38 0.54
N GLU A 56 -11.30 12.57 0.35
CA GLU A 56 -11.66 13.42 1.48
C GLU A 56 -12.75 12.73 2.30
N HIS A 57 -12.45 12.38 3.53
CA HIS A 57 -13.43 11.75 4.39
C HIS A 57 -13.21 12.06 5.87
N ASN A 58 -14.32 12.33 6.56
CA ASN A 58 -14.40 12.40 8.01
C ASN A 58 -15.67 11.70 8.47
N GLN A 59 -15.58 10.86 9.50
CA GLN A 59 -16.70 10.03 9.97
C GLN A 59 -17.93 10.81 10.45
N TYR A 60 -17.81 12.12 10.71
CA TYR A 60 -18.91 12.97 11.16
C TYR A 60 -19.44 13.90 10.06
N THR A 61 -18.57 14.37 9.18
CA THR A 61 -18.86 15.46 8.25
C THR A 61 -18.75 15.05 6.78
N GLY A 62 -18.47 13.76 6.50
CA GLY A 62 -18.35 13.25 5.13
C GLY A 62 -17.16 13.89 4.41
N HIS A 63 -17.39 14.54 3.29
CA HIS A 63 -16.36 15.18 2.46
C HIS A 63 -15.80 16.50 3.01
N VAL A 64 -16.18 16.91 4.20
CA VAL A 64 -15.65 18.14 4.82
C VAL A 64 -14.59 17.77 5.85
N ILE A 65 -13.32 18.00 5.53
CA ILE A 65 -12.18 17.70 6.41
C ILE A 65 -11.59 18.98 7.00
N SER A 66 -11.21 18.94 8.27
CA SER A 66 -10.50 20.04 8.91
C SER A 66 -9.01 20.05 8.55
N ARG A 67 -8.34 21.17 8.78
CA ARG A 67 -6.89 21.30 8.61
C ARG A 67 -6.12 20.33 9.52
N GLU A 68 -6.57 20.18 10.76
CA GLU A 68 -5.99 19.30 11.77
C GLU A 68 -6.09 17.83 11.31
N GLN A 69 -7.21 17.45 10.67
CA GLN A 69 -7.37 16.11 10.13
C GLN A 69 -6.44 15.85 8.96
N MET A 70 -6.31 16.80 8.01
CA MET A 70 -5.39 16.68 6.89
C MET A 70 -3.94 16.51 7.38
N GLU A 71 -3.53 17.31 8.36
CA GLU A 71 -2.18 17.23 8.93
C GLU A 71 -1.95 15.91 9.66
N SER A 72 -2.94 15.43 10.41
CA SER A 72 -2.90 14.14 11.10
C SER A 72 -2.76 12.98 10.10
N ASP A 73 -3.51 13.01 9.00
CA ASP A 73 -3.45 11.99 7.95
C ASP A 73 -2.05 11.96 7.29
N ILE A 74 -1.49 13.11 6.94
CA ILE A 74 -0.12 13.20 6.38
C ILE A 74 0.93 12.67 7.36
N LYS A 75 0.85 13.03 8.64
CA LYS A 75 1.77 12.52 9.68
C LYS A 75 1.66 11.00 9.82
N LEU A 76 0.44 10.47 9.80
CA LEU A 76 0.21 9.02 9.90
C LEU A 76 0.77 8.28 8.68
N MET A 77 0.62 8.83 7.47
CA MET A 77 1.22 8.30 6.24
C MET A 77 2.75 8.26 6.36
N LYS A 78 3.37 9.36 6.78
CA LYS A 78 4.84 9.43 6.98
C LYS A 78 5.31 8.41 8.02
N ALA A 79 4.58 8.24 9.12
CA ALA A 79 4.90 7.27 10.16
C ALA A 79 4.79 5.81 9.69
N HIS A 80 4.14 5.56 8.53
CA HIS A 80 3.99 4.25 7.90
C HIS A 80 4.78 4.12 6.58
N ASN A 81 5.81 4.94 6.38
CA ASN A 81 6.73 4.88 5.24
C ASN A 81 6.11 5.21 3.87
N PHE A 82 4.93 5.82 3.82
CA PHE A 82 4.41 6.37 2.58
C PHE A 82 5.22 7.58 2.14
N ASN A 83 5.47 7.69 0.83
CA ASN A 83 6.16 8.84 0.25
C ASN A 83 5.34 9.55 -0.82
N ALA A 84 4.16 9.03 -1.19
CA ALA A 84 3.36 9.57 -2.28
C ALA A 84 1.85 9.43 -2.04
N ILE A 85 1.07 10.33 -2.65
CA ILE A 85 -0.39 10.33 -2.66
C ILE A 85 -0.90 10.57 -4.08
N ARG A 86 -1.94 9.83 -4.49
CA ARG A 86 -2.76 10.17 -5.63
C ARG A 86 -4.06 10.81 -5.14
N CYS A 87 -4.36 12.00 -5.66
CA CYS A 87 -5.59 12.73 -5.34
C CYS A 87 -6.78 12.13 -6.10
N SER A 88 -7.22 10.96 -5.70
CA SER A 88 -8.32 10.23 -6.33
C SER A 88 -9.67 10.78 -5.86
N HIS A 89 -10.62 11.15 -6.72
CA HIS A 89 -10.43 11.38 -8.14
C HIS A 89 -10.73 12.85 -8.44
N TYR A 90 -10.09 13.74 -7.69
CA TYR A 90 -10.28 15.20 -7.74
C TYR A 90 -9.17 15.93 -6.98
N PRO A 91 -8.88 17.18 -7.35
CA PRO A 91 -7.91 17.98 -6.62
C PRO A 91 -8.35 18.26 -5.18
N GLN A 92 -7.43 18.11 -4.24
CA GLN A 92 -7.64 18.32 -2.80
C GLN A 92 -7.68 19.82 -2.43
N PRO A 93 -8.05 20.21 -1.20
CA PRO A 93 -7.94 21.58 -0.70
C PRO A 93 -6.51 22.12 -0.79
N ALA A 94 -6.36 23.44 -0.97
CA ALA A 94 -5.03 24.08 -1.10
C ALA A 94 -4.09 23.74 0.06
N TYR A 95 -4.60 23.76 1.29
CA TYR A 95 -3.82 23.46 2.49
C TYR A 95 -3.24 22.01 2.49
N PHE A 96 -3.90 21.07 1.84
CA PHE A 96 -3.37 19.72 1.69
C PHE A 96 -2.05 19.69 0.91
N TYR A 97 -1.94 20.45 -0.16
CA TYR A 97 -0.70 20.55 -0.95
C TYR A 97 0.40 21.28 -0.20
N GLU A 98 0.04 22.31 0.60
CA GLU A 98 0.99 22.99 1.51
C GLU A 98 1.59 21.98 2.50
N LEU A 99 0.79 21.10 3.07
CA LEU A 99 1.27 20.02 3.93
C LEU A 99 2.14 19.00 3.16
N CYS A 100 1.76 18.63 1.94
CA CYS A 100 2.58 17.73 1.12
C CYS A 100 3.95 18.34 0.79
N ASP A 101 4.00 19.63 0.52
CA ASP A 101 5.24 20.38 0.33
C ASP A 101 6.10 20.38 1.61
N GLU A 102 5.49 20.62 2.77
CA GLU A 102 6.16 20.77 4.08
C GLU A 102 6.66 19.42 4.62
N TYR A 103 5.83 18.37 4.57
CA TYR A 103 6.17 17.06 5.12
C TYR A 103 6.91 16.15 4.13
N GLY A 104 7.04 16.55 2.86
CA GLY A 104 7.72 15.77 1.84
C GLY A 104 6.89 14.56 1.40
N ILE A 105 5.79 14.81 0.69
CA ILE A 105 4.95 13.80 0.02
C ILE A 105 4.93 14.12 -1.47
N TYR A 106 5.24 13.16 -2.33
CA TYR A 106 5.03 13.29 -3.76
C TYR A 106 3.55 13.20 -4.09
N VAL A 107 3.07 14.03 -5.00
CA VAL A 107 1.65 14.08 -5.36
C VAL A 107 1.47 13.77 -6.85
N CYS A 108 0.58 12.82 -7.14
CA CYS A 108 -0.11 12.69 -8.40
C CYS A 108 -1.42 13.48 -8.29
N ASP A 109 -1.46 14.68 -8.86
CA ASP A 109 -2.67 15.50 -8.83
C ASP A 109 -3.61 15.13 -9.98
N GLU A 110 -4.89 14.88 -9.67
CA GLU A 110 -5.84 14.33 -10.63
C GLU A 110 -7.02 15.27 -10.91
N ALA A 111 -7.33 15.42 -12.19
CA ALA A 111 -8.50 16.19 -12.62
C ALA A 111 -9.79 15.46 -12.23
N ASN A 112 -10.79 16.20 -11.78
CA ASN A 112 -12.10 15.66 -11.42
C ASN A 112 -12.86 15.16 -12.66
N ILE A 113 -12.39 14.05 -13.25
CA ILE A 113 -13.01 13.35 -14.38
C ILE A 113 -13.09 11.88 -14.03
N GLU A 114 -14.30 11.43 -13.71
CA GLU A 114 -14.66 10.05 -13.43
C GLU A 114 -15.99 9.77 -14.14
N SER A 115 -16.09 8.68 -14.86
CA SER A 115 -17.32 8.30 -15.54
C SER A 115 -17.59 6.79 -15.56
N HIS A 116 -17.03 6.05 -14.61
CA HIS A 116 -17.17 4.61 -14.48
C HIS A 116 -18.65 4.17 -14.49
N GLY A 117 -19.51 4.83 -13.73
CA GLY A 117 -20.95 4.56 -13.68
C GLY A 117 -21.73 4.89 -14.96
N MET A 118 -21.12 5.60 -15.92
CA MET A 118 -21.70 5.97 -17.22
C MET A 118 -21.22 5.07 -18.35
N TYR A 119 -20.66 3.94 -18.08
CA TYR A 119 -20.04 3.05 -19.03
C TYR A 119 -18.56 3.35 -19.27
N TYR A 120 -17.75 2.47 -18.83
CA TYR A 120 -16.33 2.60 -19.01
C TYR A 120 -15.72 1.66 -20.04
N ASN A 121 -16.51 1.32 -21.04
CA ASN A 121 -15.98 0.56 -22.14
C ASN A 121 -14.81 1.34 -22.76
N LEU A 122 -13.65 0.72 -22.68
CA LEU A 122 -12.35 1.28 -23.02
C LEU A 122 -12.18 1.71 -24.46
N ARG A 123 -13.14 1.36 -25.33
CA ARG A 123 -12.97 1.53 -26.76
C ARG A 123 -13.85 2.65 -27.32
N LYS A 124 -13.24 3.36 -28.26
CA LYS A 124 -13.74 4.48 -29.04
C LYS A 124 -15.27 4.45 -29.27
N GLY A 125 -15.92 5.49 -28.83
CA GLY A 125 -17.30 5.80 -29.17
C GLY A 125 -18.35 5.66 -28.07
N GLY A 126 -18.03 4.98 -26.96
CA GLY A 126 -19.00 4.75 -25.88
C GLY A 126 -18.79 5.56 -24.61
N THR A 127 -17.69 6.32 -24.50
CA THR A 127 -17.32 7.03 -23.29
C THR A 127 -17.55 8.52 -23.40
N LEU A 128 -17.78 9.20 -22.27
CA LEU A 128 -17.85 10.67 -22.22
C LEU A 128 -16.52 11.32 -22.67
N GLY A 129 -15.40 10.61 -22.51
CA GLY A 129 -14.07 11.03 -22.96
C GLY A 129 -13.93 11.18 -24.48
N ASN A 130 -14.84 10.59 -25.26
CA ASN A 130 -14.89 10.74 -26.73
C ASN A 130 -16.14 11.46 -27.23
N ASP A 131 -17.00 11.96 -26.36
CA ASP A 131 -18.21 12.71 -26.74
C ASP A 131 -17.93 14.22 -26.66
N LEU A 132 -17.99 14.89 -27.81
CA LEU A 132 -17.70 16.33 -27.93
C LEU A 132 -18.63 17.22 -27.08
N ARG A 133 -19.80 16.74 -26.70
CA ARG A 133 -20.71 17.47 -25.79
C ARG A 133 -20.05 17.68 -24.41
N PHE A 134 -19.13 16.80 -24.00
CA PHE A 134 -18.41 16.87 -22.73
C PHE A 134 -17.02 17.53 -22.86
N TYR A 135 -16.59 17.91 -24.05
CA TYR A 135 -15.27 18.51 -24.28
C TYR A 135 -14.96 19.68 -23.36
N ASN A 136 -15.86 20.67 -23.31
CA ASN A 136 -15.68 21.85 -22.46
C ASN A 136 -15.60 21.48 -20.97
N GLY A 137 -16.35 20.46 -20.54
CA GLY A 137 -16.32 19.97 -19.17
C GLY A 137 -14.97 19.32 -18.81
N HIS A 138 -14.43 18.47 -19.68
CA HIS A 138 -13.10 17.85 -19.50
C HIS A 138 -12.02 18.92 -19.46
N MET A 139 -12.03 19.82 -20.46
CA MET A 139 -11.03 20.90 -20.55
C MET A 139 -11.08 21.83 -19.33
N ALA A 140 -12.26 22.22 -18.84
CA ALA A 140 -12.40 23.08 -17.68
C ALA A 140 -11.82 22.44 -16.41
N ARG A 141 -12.06 21.14 -16.18
CA ARG A 141 -11.54 20.41 -15.02
C ARG A 141 -10.02 20.33 -15.02
N VAL A 142 -9.44 19.99 -16.16
CA VAL A 142 -7.98 19.94 -16.33
C VAL A 142 -7.35 21.32 -16.18
N LYS A 143 -7.95 22.37 -16.78
CA LYS A 143 -7.51 23.77 -16.61
C LYS A 143 -7.53 24.19 -15.14
N ASN A 144 -8.63 23.92 -14.43
CA ASN A 144 -8.78 24.31 -13.04
C ASN A 144 -7.75 23.61 -12.16
N MET A 145 -7.52 22.30 -12.33
CA MET A 145 -6.48 21.57 -11.64
C MET A 145 -5.11 22.23 -11.86
N TYR A 146 -4.70 22.39 -13.12
CA TYR A 146 -3.39 22.94 -13.46
C TYR A 146 -3.19 24.35 -12.93
N TRP A 147 -4.06 25.29 -13.24
CA TRP A 147 -3.87 26.69 -12.88
C TRP A 147 -3.92 26.94 -11.38
N ARG A 148 -4.73 26.19 -10.65
CA ARG A 148 -4.79 26.26 -9.20
C ARG A 148 -3.53 25.69 -8.54
N ASN A 149 -3.03 24.55 -9.05
CA ASN A 149 -2.08 23.73 -8.30
C ASN A 149 -0.65 23.75 -8.87
N LYS A 150 -0.40 24.35 -10.03
CA LYS A 150 0.90 24.31 -10.73
C LYS A 150 2.11 24.75 -9.91
N ASN A 151 1.91 25.53 -8.88
CA ASN A 151 3.00 26.08 -8.06
C ASN A 151 3.40 25.20 -6.86
N TYR A 152 2.63 24.14 -6.55
CA TYR A 152 3.01 23.21 -5.48
C TYR A 152 4.16 22.32 -5.91
N THR A 153 5.19 22.29 -5.06
CA THR A 153 6.44 21.56 -5.36
C THR A 153 6.26 20.06 -5.26
N SER A 154 5.37 19.59 -4.39
CA SER A 154 5.03 18.17 -4.18
C SER A 154 4.45 17.49 -5.40
N ILE A 155 3.76 18.22 -6.30
CA ILE A 155 3.17 17.66 -7.50
C ILE A 155 4.25 17.28 -8.50
N ILE A 156 4.45 15.97 -8.71
CA ILE A 156 5.49 15.45 -9.59
C ILE A 156 4.98 15.02 -10.97
N TYR A 157 3.68 14.74 -11.12
CA TYR A 157 3.01 14.52 -12.39
C TYR A 157 1.50 14.74 -12.29
N TRP A 158 0.86 14.89 -13.45
CA TRP A 158 -0.57 15.17 -13.60
C TRP A 158 -1.32 13.93 -14.05
N SER A 159 -2.51 13.72 -13.52
CA SER A 159 -3.46 12.72 -13.99
C SER A 159 -4.70 13.41 -14.60
N MET A 160 -5.10 12.97 -15.78
CA MET A 160 -6.24 13.58 -16.50
C MET A 160 -7.59 13.07 -16.03
N GLY A 161 -7.63 12.06 -15.16
CA GLY A 161 -8.85 11.47 -14.62
C GLY A 161 -8.75 9.96 -14.45
N ASN A 162 -9.83 9.38 -13.98
CA ASN A 162 -9.95 7.96 -13.65
C ASN A 162 -11.11 7.32 -14.43
N GLU A 163 -10.99 6.06 -14.78
CA GLU A 163 -12.02 5.15 -15.34
C GLU A 163 -13.07 5.81 -16.26
N ALA A 164 -12.61 6.71 -17.11
CA ALA A 164 -13.47 7.52 -17.99
C ALA A 164 -13.32 7.19 -19.48
N GLY A 165 -12.69 6.04 -19.79
CA GLY A 165 -12.34 5.67 -21.17
C GLY A 165 -11.27 6.57 -21.77
N ASN A 166 -11.11 6.54 -23.09
CA ASN A 166 -10.17 7.39 -23.81
C ASN A 166 -10.79 7.92 -25.10
N GLY A 167 -10.27 9.03 -25.62
CA GLY A 167 -10.73 9.61 -26.87
C GLY A 167 -10.41 11.08 -27.02
N TYR A 168 -11.11 11.74 -27.92
CA TYR A 168 -10.80 13.09 -28.36
C TYR A 168 -10.65 14.10 -27.22
N ASN A 169 -11.52 14.07 -26.20
CA ASN A 169 -11.46 15.02 -25.08
C ASN A 169 -10.16 14.86 -24.30
N PHE A 170 -9.71 13.61 -24.05
CA PHE A 170 -8.45 13.34 -23.38
C PHE A 170 -7.23 13.65 -24.26
N TYR A 171 -7.31 13.46 -25.58
CA TYR A 171 -6.24 13.89 -26.47
C TYR A 171 -6.02 15.40 -26.42
N GLN A 172 -7.09 16.16 -26.42
CA GLN A 172 -6.99 17.62 -26.34
C GLN A 172 -6.53 18.13 -24.97
N THR A 173 -6.97 17.51 -23.89
CA THR A 173 -6.51 17.87 -22.54
C THR A 173 -5.04 17.49 -22.32
N PHE A 174 -4.57 16.37 -22.88
CA PHE A 174 -3.15 16.02 -22.88
C PHE A 174 -2.30 17.08 -23.59
N LEU A 175 -2.67 17.41 -24.81
CA LEU A 175 -1.96 18.44 -25.60
C LEU A 175 -1.94 19.78 -24.87
N TYR A 176 -3.05 20.17 -24.26
CA TYR A 176 -3.14 21.39 -23.47
C TYR A 176 -2.18 21.39 -22.29
N LEU A 177 -2.14 20.32 -21.49
CA LEU A 177 -1.22 20.21 -20.35
C LEU A 177 0.24 20.23 -20.82
N LYS A 178 0.58 19.48 -21.88
CA LYS A 178 1.94 19.44 -22.41
C LYS A 178 2.38 20.73 -23.07
N ASP A 179 1.45 21.57 -23.52
CA ASP A 179 1.79 22.92 -23.97
C ASP A 179 2.20 23.84 -22.83
N LEU A 180 1.52 23.74 -21.69
CA LEU A 180 1.77 24.56 -20.50
C LEU A 180 2.91 24.03 -19.61
N ASP A 181 3.01 22.72 -19.43
CA ASP A 181 3.96 22.07 -18.56
C ASP A 181 4.85 21.09 -19.32
N LYS A 182 6.04 21.55 -19.66
CA LYS A 182 7.03 20.75 -20.39
C LYS A 182 7.85 19.83 -19.46
N VAL A 183 7.69 19.98 -18.15
CA VAL A 183 8.52 19.34 -17.14
C VAL A 183 7.82 18.11 -16.54
N ARG A 184 6.63 18.33 -16.00
CA ARG A 184 5.90 17.24 -15.32
C ARG A 184 5.23 16.33 -16.34
N PRO A 185 5.39 15.00 -16.17
CA PRO A 185 4.66 14.03 -16.99
C PRO A 185 3.14 14.14 -16.80
N VAL A 186 2.43 13.64 -17.80
CA VAL A 186 0.96 13.52 -17.80
C VAL A 186 0.61 12.06 -17.96
N GLN A 187 -0.24 11.54 -17.07
CA GLN A 187 -0.81 10.21 -17.18
C GLN A 187 -2.31 10.24 -17.48
N HIS A 188 -2.78 9.18 -18.11
CA HIS A 188 -4.19 8.84 -18.22
C HIS A 188 -4.37 7.33 -18.16
N GLU A 189 -5.07 6.86 -17.15
CA GLU A 189 -5.18 5.43 -16.81
C GLU A 189 -5.76 4.62 -18.00
N ARG A 190 -6.84 5.12 -18.62
CA ARG A 190 -7.48 4.43 -19.77
C ARG A 190 -6.83 4.68 -21.13
N ALA A 191 -5.75 5.45 -21.18
CA ALA A 191 -4.92 5.51 -22.38
C ALA A 191 -4.08 4.23 -22.57
N ILE A 192 -3.87 3.47 -21.52
CA ILE A 192 -3.07 2.23 -21.51
C ILE A 192 -1.65 2.54 -22.03
N LEU A 193 -1.36 2.30 -23.31
CA LEU A 193 -0.10 2.61 -24.00
C LEU A 193 -0.29 3.56 -25.19
N GLU A 194 -1.44 4.22 -25.29
CA GLU A 194 -1.62 5.24 -26.31
C GLU A 194 -0.70 6.45 -26.07
N TRP A 195 -0.56 7.31 -27.06
CA TRP A 195 0.37 8.44 -27.07
C TRP A 195 0.03 9.54 -26.03
N ASN A 196 -1.20 9.58 -25.54
CA ASN A 196 -1.67 10.58 -24.58
C ASN A 196 -1.50 10.15 -23.12
N THR A 197 -0.49 9.33 -22.84
CA THR A 197 0.00 9.06 -21.49
C THR A 197 1.51 8.83 -21.53
N GLU A 198 2.25 9.45 -20.63
CA GLU A 198 3.69 9.31 -20.49
C GLU A 198 4.08 8.28 -19.43
N ILE A 199 3.10 7.81 -18.65
CA ILE A 199 3.25 6.77 -17.62
C ILE A 199 2.24 5.68 -17.94
N TYR A 200 2.65 4.41 -17.90
CA TYR A 200 1.72 3.30 -17.90
C TYR A 200 1.22 3.07 -16.47
N CYS A 201 -0.07 3.26 -16.26
CA CYS A 201 -0.67 3.32 -14.93
C CYS A 201 -1.89 2.40 -14.77
N PRO A 202 -1.71 1.07 -14.92
CA PRO A 202 -2.81 0.12 -14.80
C PRO A 202 -3.29 -0.05 -13.37
N GLN A 203 -4.43 -0.76 -13.24
CA GLN A 203 -5.06 -1.07 -11.97
C GLN A 203 -4.99 -2.56 -11.68
N TYR A 204 -4.75 -2.92 -10.42
CA TYR A 204 -4.89 -4.26 -9.80
C TYR A 204 -4.22 -5.43 -10.55
N PRO A 205 -2.99 -5.34 -11.06
CA PRO A 205 -2.31 -6.49 -11.61
C PRO A 205 -1.90 -7.47 -10.52
N SER A 206 -1.85 -8.75 -10.84
CA SER A 206 -1.21 -9.75 -9.97
C SER A 206 0.32 -9.62 -10.02
N ALA A 207 1.03 -10.18 -9.03
CA ALA A 207 2.50 -10.22 -9.02
C ALA A 207 3.05 -10.93 -10.28
N PHE A 208 2.36 -11.97 -10.75
CA PHE A 208 2.70 -12.64 -12.01
C PHE A 208 2.64 -11.68 -13.21
N LYS A 209 1.57 -10.88 -13.28
CA LYS A 209 1.41 -9.90 -14.38
C LYS A 209 2.45 -8.79 -14.31
N LEU A 210 2.82 -8.36 -13.11
CA LEU A 210 3.93 -7.41 -12.92
C LEU A 210 5.26 -8.01 -13.41
N ALA A 211 5.54 -9.28 -13.11
CA ALA A 211 6.75 -9.95 -13.57
C ALA A 211 6.79 -10.08 -15.11
N GLU A 212 5.65 -10.36 -15.74
CA GLU A 212 5.55 -10.34 -17.21
C GLU A 212 5.89 -8.96 -17.80
N TRP A 213 5.41 -7.89 -17.17
CA TRP A 213 5.70 -6.51 -17.59
C TRP A 213 7.16 -6.12 -17.32
N ALA A 214 7.71 -6.54 -16.19
CA ALA A 214 9.11 -6.29 -15.85
C ALA A 214 10.08 -6.82 -16.90
N ALA A 215 9.70 -7.93 -17.53
CA ALA A 215 10.52 -8.59 -18.56
C ALA A 215 10.40 -7.96 -19.98
N GLN A 216 9.52 -6.97 -20.15
CA GLN A 216 9.31 -6.33 -21.46
C GLN A 216 10.16 -5.07 -21.61
N GLU A 217 10.63 -4.82 -22.83
CA GLU A 217 11.16 -3.52 -23.19
C GLU A 217 10.01 -2.50 -23.24
N THR A 218 10.15 -1.42 -22.49
CA THR A 218 9.14 -0.37 -22.39
C THR A 218 9.75 1.01 -22.63
N ASP A 219 8.95 1.90 -23.18
CA ASP A 219 9.35 3.28 -23.49
C ASP A 219 8.93 4.30 -22.39
N ARG A 220 8.31 3.80 -21.32
CA ARG A 220 7.77 4.63 -20.25
C ARG A 220 7.75 3.92 -18.91
N PRO A 221 7.74 4.66 -17.77
CA PRO A 221 7.65 4.06 -16.43
C PRO A 221 6.30 3.39 -16.21
N TYR A 222 6.31 2.36 -15.37
CA TYR A 222 5.15 1.63 -14.91
C TYR A 222 4.87 2.00 -13.44
N ILE A 223 3.79 2.75 -13.21
CA ILE A 223 3.36 3.19 -11.89
C ILE A 223 1.87 2.87 -11.74
N LEU A 224 1.53 1.99 -10.81
CA LEU A 224 0.16 1.55 -10.59
C LEU A 224 -0.71 2.70 -10.08
N SER A 225 -1.78 3.05 -10.81
CA SER A 225 -2.75 4.03 -10.31
C SER A 225 -3.53 3.49 -9.12
N GLU A 226 -3.79 2.18 -9.10
CA GLU A 226 -4.47 1.49 -8.01
C GLU A 226 -3.98 0.05 -7.90
N TYR A 227 -3.74 -0.41 -6.65
CA TYR A 227 -3.42 -1.81 -6.37
C TYR A 227 -3.70 -2.15 -4.91
N ALA A 228 -3.56 -3.42 -4.55
CA ALA A 228 -3.70 -3.94 -3.19
C ALA A 228 -5.00 -3.48 -2.51
N HIS A 229 -6.13 -3.62 -3.24
CA HIS A 229 -7.46 -3.21 -2.79
C HIS A 229 -7.75 -3.67 -1.35
N ALA A 230 -8.00 -2.72 -0.44
CA ALA A 230 -7.98 -2.95 1.01
C ALA A 230 -9.37 -3.16 1.63
N MET A 231 -10.41 -3.36 0.83
CA MET A 231 -11.79 -3.55 1.32
C MET A 231 -11.89 -4.74 2.29
N GLY A 232 -12.33 -4.48 3.51
CA GLY A 232 -12.47 -5.48 4.56
C GLY A 232 -11.14 -6.14 4.94
N ASN A 233 -11.14 -7.45 5.14
CA ASN A 233 -9.92 -8.21 5.45
C ASN A 233 -9.18 -8.63 4.16
N SER A 234 -8.74 -7.64 3.41
CA SER A 234 -8.07 -7.79 2.12
C SER A 234 -6.58 -7.34 2.18
N THR A 235 -6.02 -6.80 1.09
CA THR A 235 -4.62 -6.34 0.99
C THR A 235 -3.61 -7.50 1.02
N GLY A 236 -4.01 -8.69 0.61
CA GLY A 236 -3.13 -9.86 0.55
C GLY A 236 -2.07 -9.79 -0.57
N ASN A 237 -1.01 -10.60 -0.44
CA ASN A 237 0.10 -10.71 -1.41
C ASN A 237 0.88 -9.39 -1.60
N PHE A 238 0.86 -8.50 -0.63
CA PHE A 238 1.53 -7.20 -0.74
C PHE A 238 3.04 -7.35 -0.89
N LYS A 239 3.62 -8.28 -0.13
CA LYS A 239 5.05 -8.62 -0.25
C LYS A 239 5.39 -9.14 -1.65
N ASP A 240 4.59 -10.05 -2.22
CA ASP A 240 4.85 -10.64 -3.54
C ASP A 240 4.86 -9.57 -4.65
N LEU A 241 3.96 -8.59 -4.56
CA LEU A 241 3.95 -7.44 -5.47
C LEU A 241 5.24 -6.62 -5.36
N TRP A 242 5.67 -6.33 -4.12
CA TRP A 242 6.84 -5.49 -3.88
C TRP A 242 8.17 -6.20 -4.12
N ASP A 243 8.24 -7.51 -3.96
CA ASP A 243 9.42 -8.29 -4.36
C ASP A 243 9.68 -8.12 -5.88
N VAL A 244 8.64 -8.17 -6.69
CA VAL A 244 8.75 -7.92 -8.15
C VAL A 244 9.07 -6.44 -8.44
N ILE A 245 8.43 -5.50 -7.75
CA ILE A 245 8.66 -4.06 -7.93
C ILE A 245 10.10 -3.67 -7.57
N TYR A 246 10.65 -4.21 -6.48
CA TYR A 246 12.03 -3.92 -6.10
C TYR A 246 13.06 -4.58 -7.02
N ALA A 247 12.71 -5.71 -7.64
CA ALA A 247 13.59 -6.44 -8.55
C ALA A 247 13.69 -5.84 -9.97
N ALA A 248 12.82 -4.89 -10.33
CA ALA A 248 12.72 -4.37 -11.69
C ALA A 248 12.76 -2.84 -11.74
N ASP A 249 13.63 -2.27 -12.55
CA ASP A 249 13.82 -0.82 -12.64
C ASP A 249 12.63 -0.09 -13.25
N ASN A 250 11.99 -0.68 -14.26
CA ASN A 250 10.83 -0.12 -14.94
C ASN A 250 9.53 -0.16 -14.14
N LEU A 251 9.47 -0.92 -13.03
CA LEU A 251 8.35 -0.94 -12.11
C LEU A 251 8.61 0.04 -10.95
N GLN A 252 7.87 1.13 -10.87
CA GLN A 252 8.13 2.17 -9.89
C GLN A 252 7.09 2.27 -8.77
N GLY A 253 6.40 1.16 -8.43
CA GLY A 253 5.42 1.12 -7.36
C GLY A 253 4.05 1.62 -7.79
N GLY A 254 3.36 2.33 -6.90
CA GLY A 254 2.01 2.82 -7.17
C GLY A 254 1.25 3.22 -5.92
N PHE A 255 -0.09 3.31 -6.04
CA PHE A 255 -0.97 3.82 -4.99
C PHE A 255 -1.95 2.74 -4.53
N ILE A 256 -1.90 2.37 -3.26
CA ILE A 256 -2.85 1.43 -2.64
C ILE A 256 -4.26 2.04 -2.73
N TRP A 257 -5.27 1.25 -3.03
CA TRP A 257 -6.66 1.61 -2.91
C TRP A 257 -7.23 1.12 -1.58
N ASP A 258 -7.61 1.98 -0.61
CA ASP A 258 -7.27 3.39 -0.53
C ASP A 258 -6.86 3.77 0.91
N TRP A 259 -6.84 5.06 1.29
CA TRP A 259 -6.35 5.52 2.59
C TRP A 259 -7.31 5.21 3.72
N VAL A 260 -8.57 5.62 3.62
CA VAL A 260 -9.51 5.61 4.76
C VAL A 260 -10.86 5.02 4.36
N ASP A 261 -11.42 4.18 5.21
CA ASP A 261 -12.81 3.74 5.08
C ASP A 261 -13.78 4.93 5.14
N GLN A 262 -14.72 5.02 4.17
CA GLN A 262 -15.64 6.17 4.07
C GLN A 262 -16.96 5.98 4.84
N GLY A 263 -16.92 5.27 5.96
CA GLY A 263 -18.09 5.08 6.83
C GLY A 263 -18.47 6.34 7.64
N ILE A 264 -19.75 6.62 7.77
CA ILE A 264 -20.29 7.73 8.57
C ILE A 264 -20.75 7.20 9.92
N LEU A 265 -20.26 7.79 11.02
CA LEU A 265 -20.63 7.36 12.36
C LEU A 265 -22.11 7.61 12.64
N GLN A 266 -22.83 6.55 12.96
CA GLN A 266 -24.25 6.55 13.30
C GLN A 266 -24.47 5.81 14.63
N LYS A 267 -25.69 5.93 15.15
CA LYS A 267 -26.14 5.18 16.33
C LYS A 267 -27.40 4.39 16.02
N THR A 268 -27.42 3.16 16.47
CA THR A 268 -28.63 2.33 16.47
C THR A 268 -29.66 2.88 17.44
N LYS A 269 -30.91 2.39 17.40
CA LYS A 269 -31.98 2.83 18.31
C LYS A 269 -31.67 2.57 19.78
N ASP A 270 -30.87 1.57 20.09
CA ASP A 270 -30.37 1.22 21.42
C ASP A 270 -29.08 1.96 21.80
N GLY A 271 -28.61 2.89 20.94
CA GLY A 271 -27.47 3.77 21.22
C GLY A 271 -26.09 3.19 20.88
N LYS A 272 -26.00 2.02 20.27
CA LYS A 272 -24.74 1.42 19.83
C LYS A 272 -24.22 2.17 18.61
N GLU A 273 -22.95 2.58 18.65
CA GLU A 273 -22.26 3.22 17.53
C GLU A 273 -21.85 2.21 16.45
N PHE A 274 -21.94 2.63 15.20
CA PHE A 274 -21.48 1.89 14.03
C PHE A 274 -21.16 2.84 12.88
N TRP A 275 -20.34 2.44 11.93
CA TRP A 275 -20.10 3.19 10.71
C TRP A 275 -21.08 2.75 9.63
N ALA A 276 -21.97 3.67 9.26
CA ALA A 276 -22.99 3.46 8.25
C ALA A 276 -22.44 3.72 6.85
N TYR A 277 -22.83 2.88 5.89
CA TYR A 277 -22.55 3.06 4.46
C TYR A 277 -23.59 2.34 3.61
N GLY A 278 -23.62 2.65 2.30
CA GLY A 278 -24.49 1.95 1.35
C GLY A 278 -25.96 1.92 1.77
N GLY A 279 -26.53 0.73 1.87
CA GLY A 279 -27.95 0.50 2.19
C GLY A 279 -28.42 0.98 3.55
N ASP A 280 -27.52 1.34 4.47
CA ASP A 280 -27.86 1.87 5.79
C ASP A 280 -28.62 3.20 5.71
N PHE A 281 -28.50 3.93 4.60
CA PHE A 281 -29.21 5.18 4.36
C PHE A 281 -30.59 5.00 3.73
N GLY A 282 -31.07 3.77 3.56
CA GLY A 282 -32.40 3.41 3.13
C GLY A 282 -32.44 2.73 1.78
N VAL A 283 -33.49 1.93 1.56
CA VAL A 283 -33.66 1.05 0.38
C VAL A 283 -33.78 1.79 -0.94
N ASN A 284 -34.10 3.08 -0.92
CA ASN A 284 -34.22 3.92 -2.11
C ASN A 284 -33.03 4.86 -2.31
N ALA A 285 -32.05 4.85 -1.40
CA ALA A 285 -30.83 5.62 -1.56
C ALA A 285 -29.92 4.94 -2.59
N PRO A 286 -29.22 5.72 -3.44
CA PRO A 286 -28.17 5.15 -4.27
C PRO A 286 -27.13 4.40 -3.41
N SER A 287 -26.77 3.19 -3.82
CA SER A 287 -25.85 2.35 -3.06
C SER A 287 -25.05 1.46 -3.97
N ASP A 288 -23.75 1.36 -3.70
CA ASP A 288 -22.85 0.37 -4.29
C ASP A 288 -22.51 -0.76 -3.28
N GLY A 289 -23.47 -1.09 -2.43
CA GLY A 289 -23.33 -2.11 -1.40
C GLY A 289 -22.28 -1.76 -0.36
N ASN A 290 -21.35 -2.68 -0.13
CA ASN A 290 -20.23 -2.50 0.79
C ASN A 290 -18.99 -1.86 0.14
N PHE A 291 -19.07 -1.43 -1.12
CA PHE A 291 -17.94 -0.86 -1.87
C PHE A 291 -17.66 0.60 -1.45
N LEU A 292 -17.33 0.80 -0.21
CA LEU A 292 -17.04 2.11 0.38
C LEU A 292 -15.93 2.04 1.44
N CYS A 293 -15.85 0.93 2.18
CA CYS A 293 -14.86 0.73 3.23
C CYS A 293 -13.64 0.01 2.65
N ASN A 294 -12.86 0.73 1.85
CA ASN A 294 -11.71 0.24 1.11
C ASN A 294 -10.37 0.65 1.73
N GLY A 295 -10.40 1.32 2.88
CA GLY A 295 -9.26 1.96 3.49
C GLY A 295 -8.28 0.99 4.13
N VAL A 296 -7.00 1.42 4.21
CA VAL A 296 -6.00 0.77 5.06
C VAL A 296 -6.10 1.21 6.52
N ILE A 297 -6.94 2.21 6.79
CA ILE A 297 -7.32 2.66 8.14
C ILE A 297 -8.84 2.83 8.24
N GLY A 298 -9.37 2.69 9.46
CA GLY A 298 -10.79 2.94 9.75
C GLY A 298 -11.19 4.42 9.66
N PRO A 299 -12.50 4.72 9.64
CA PRO A 299 -12.99 6.11 9.60
C PRO A 299 -12.53 6.96 10.79
N ASP A 300 -12.18 6.32 11.91
CA ASP A 300 -11.60 6.90 13.12
C ASP A 300 -10.08 7.05 13.07
N ARG A 301 -9.45 6.72 11.93
CA ARG A 301 -7.98 6.72 11.69
C ARG A 301 -7.22 5.65 12.45
N VAL A 302 -7.88 4.64 12.99
CA VAL A 302 -7.19 3.47 13.53
C VAL A 302 -6.68 2.60 12.39
N PRO A 303 -5.36 2.31 12.34
CA PRO A 303 -4.80 1.46 11.30
C PRO A 303 -5.38 0.04 11.31
N HIS A 304 -5.75 -0.47 10.15
CA HIS A 304 -6.08 -1.89 9.99
C HIS A 304 -4.81 -2.77 10.11
N PRO A 305 -4.93 -4.05 10.43
CA PRO A 305 -3.77 -4.96 10.59
C PRO A 305 -2.80 -4.95 9.40
N ALA A 306 -3.31 -4.79 8.17
CA ALA A 306 -2.51 -4.71 6.95
C ALA A 306 -1.49 -3.56 6.95
N MET A 307 -1.75 -2.48 7.70
CA MET A 307 -0.83 -1.34 7.79
C MET A 307 0.54 -1.72 8.38
N ASN A 308 0.61 -2.75 9.24
CA ASN A 308 1.89 -3.24 9.75
C ASN A 308 2.73 -3.89 8.65
N GLU A 309 2.11 -4.70 7.78
CA GLU A 309 2.79 -5.28 6.63
C GLU A 309 3.22 -4.19 5.63
N ILE A 310 2.33 -3.24 5.31
CA ILE A 310 2.64 -2.12 4.43
C ILE A 310 3.85 -1.33 4.96
N LYS A 311 3.83 -0.95 6.25
CA LYS A 311 4.93 -0.24 6.89
C LYS A 311 6.24 -1.01 6.79
N HIS A 312 6.20 -2.33 7.03
CA HIS A 312 7.37 -3.19 6.94
C HIS A 312 7.92 -3.26 5.50
N ILE A 313 7.07 -3.49 4.51
CA ILE A 313 7.48 -3.59 3.12
C ILE A 313 7.99 -2.25 2.57
N TYR A 314 7.42 -1.14 3.01
CA TYR A 314 7.80 0.22 2.61
C TYR A 314 9.03 0.77 3.33
N GLN A 315 9.57 0.07 4.34
CA GLN A 315 10.72 0.56 5.10
C GLN A 315 11.94 0.85 4.22
N ASN A 316 12.71 1.85 4.61
CA ASN A 316 13.86 2.29 3.83
C ASN A 316 15.16 1.58 4.23
N LEU A 317 15.35 1.24 5.51
CA LEU A 317 16.45 0.39 5.91
C LEU A 317 15.97 -1.06 5.94
N TRP A 318 16.55 -1.89 5.08
CA TRP A 318 16.27 -3.32 5.00
C TRP A 318 17.52 -4.11 5.36
N ILE A 319 17.44 -4.97 6.37
CA ILE A 319 18.57 -5.82 6.77
C ILE A 319 18.13 -7.26 6.58
N GLU A 320 18.88 -8.05 5.80
CA GLU A 320 18.56 -9.44 5.47
C GLU A 320 19.81 -10.34 5.47
N PRO A 321 19.66 -11.66 5.74
CA PRO A 321 20.77 -12.60 5.66
C PRO A 321 21.41 -12.63 4.26
N ASP A 322 22.74 -12.74 4.20
CA ASP A 322 23.47 -12.89 2.93
C ASP A 322 23.69 -14.36 2.51
N GLY A 323 23.25 -15.30 3.34
CA GLY A 323 23.44 -16.74 3.15
C GLY A 323 24.79 -17.26 3.62
N ASN A 324 25.74 -16.41 4.05
CA ASN A 324 27.11 -16.77 4.46
C ASN A 324 27.40 -16.46 5.93
N GLY A 325 26.36 -16.27 6.75
CA GLY A 325 26.48 -15.94 8.18
C GLY A 325 26.70 -14.45 8.47
N ALA A 326 26.58 -13.62 7.48
CA ALA A 326 26.50 -12.16 7.58
C ALA A 326 25.13 -11.65 7.10
N TYR A 327 24.96 -10.34 7.10
CA TYR A 327 23.74 -9.67 6.66
C TYR A 327 24.07 -8.57 5.68
N ARG A 328 23.16 -8.31 4.75
CA ARG A 328 23.19 -7.14 3.88
C ARG A 328 22.29 -6.07 4.52
N ALA A 329 22.83 -4.90 4.78
CA ALA A 329 22.06 -3.73 5.18
C ALA A 329 21.89 -2.82 3.94
N ILE A 330 20.67 -2.70 3.47
CA ILE A 330 20.28 -2.03 2.24
C ILE A 330 19.58 -0.72 2.60
N ASN A 331 20.15 0.40 2.18
CA ASN A 331 19.53 1.70 2.30
C ASN A 331 18.72 2.01 1.02
N ARG A 332 17.41 1.98 1.13
CA ARG A 332 16.45 2.29 0.04
C ARG A 332 16.02 3.74 0.01
N ASN A 333 16.66 4.63 0.79
CA ASN A 333 16.53 6.06 0.59
C ASN A 333 17.30 6.48 -0.66
N TYR A 334 16.79 7.45 -1.39
CA TYR A 334 17.41 7.96 -2.62
C TYR A 334 18.30 9.18 -2.37
N PHE A 335 18.12 9.85 -1.23
CA PHE A 335 18.78 11.16 -0.92
C PHE A 335 19.44 11.19 0.44
N THR A 336 19.13 10.27 1.35
CA THR A 336 19.64 10.27 2.72
C THR A 336 20.41 8.99 3.03
N GLY A 337 21.56 9.14 3.68
CA GLY A 337 22.32 8.02 4.23
C GLY A 337 21.67 7.45 5.49
N VAL A 338 22.12 6.26 5.90
CA VAL A 338 21.81 5.67 7.20
C VAL A 338 23.08 5.64 8.03
N ASP A 339 23.06 6.26 9.23
CA ASP A 339 24.21 6.42 10.10
C ASP A 339 24.26 5.42 11.26
N HIS A 340 23.16 4.69 11.50
CA HIS A 340 23.14 3.65 12.53
C HIS A 340 21.96 2.68 12.36
N TYR A 341 22.08 1.54 13.02
CA TYR A 341 20.98 0.62 13.30
C TYR A 341 21.11 0.06 14.73
N ASN A 342 20.01 -0.46 15.27
CA ASN A 342 20.02 -1.19 16.52
C ASN A 342 19.86 -2.69 16.26
N TYR A 343 20.39 -3.52 17.16
CA TYR A 343 20.13 -4.96 17.16
C TYR A 343 19.84 -5.47 18.55
N GLU A 344 19.05 -6.54 18.63
CA GLU A 344 18.80 -7.33 19.82
C GLU A 344 18.90 -8.80 19.47
N ILE A 345 19.63 -9.58 20.25
CA ILE A 345 19.61 -11.04 20.19
C ILE A 345 18.73 -11.55 21.32
N VAL A 346 17.69 -12.29 20.95
CA VAL A 346 16.66 -12.78 21.87
C VAL A 346 16.76 -14.30 21.95
N SER A 347 16.79 -14.85 23.18
CA SER A 347 16.65 -16.29 23.45
C SER A 347 15.19 -16.61 23.80
N VAL A 348 14.66 -17.67 23.21
CA VAL A 348 13.31 -18.20 23.47
C VAL A 348 13.45 -19.67 23.90
N PRO A 349 12.88 -20.09 25.03
CA PRO A 349 12.92 -21.50 25.43
C PRO A 349 12.26 -22.40 24.37
N GLU A 350 12.94 -23.48 23.93
CA GLU A 350 12.39 -24.44 22.95
C GLU A 350 11.14 -25.15 23.47
N LYS A 351 11.04 -25.34 24.77
CA LYS A 351 9.87 -25.96 25.40
C LYS A 351 9.01 -24.89 26.06
N TYR A 352 7.78 -24.77 25.59
CA TYR A 352 6.80 -23.97 26.30
C TYR A 352 6.57 -24.55 27.71
N SER A 353 6.83 -23.74 28.73
CA SER A 353 6.43 -24.01 30.11
C SER A 353 5.73 -22.76 30.67
N LYS A 354 4.77 -22.96 31.58
CA LYS A 354 4.08 -21.86 32.24
C LYS A 354 5.08 -20.94 32.92
N GLY A 355 5.19 -19.69 32.44
CA GLY A 355 6.14 -18.71 32.98
C GLY A 355 7.48 -18.60 32.21
N ALA A 356 7.74 -19.46 31.22
CA ALA A 356 8.88 -19.27 30.32
C ALA A 356 8.72 -17.96 29.53
N LYS A 357 9.77 -17.15 29.54
CA LYS A 357 9.79 -15.84 28.85
C LYS A 357 11.00 -15.76 27.95
N SER A 358 10.85 -15.14 26.80
CA SER A 358 11.97 -14.68 25.97
C SER A 358 12.83 -13.68 26.74
N LYS A 359 14.13 -13.66 26.45
CA LYS A 359 15.09 -12.73 27.07
C LYS A 359 16.00 -12.14 26.02
N VAL A 360 16.18 -10.82 26.07
CA VAL A 360 17.26 -10.16 25.36
C VAL A 360 18.57 -10.53 26.05
N ILE A 361 19.48 -11.17 25.31
CA ILE A 361 20.79 -11.63 25.83
C ILE A 361 21.93 -10.71 25.37
N LEU A 362 21.76 -10.04 24.27
CA LEU A 362 22.70 -9.07 23.73
C LEU A 362 21.95 -8.02 22.94
N GLN A 363 22.34 -6.76 23.08
CA GLN A 363 21.76 -5.65 22.30
C GLN A 363 22.81 -4.56 22.11
N GLY A 364 22.62 -3.76 21.07
CA GLY A 364 23.50 -2.62 20.81
C GLY A 364 23.00 -1.70 19.71
N LYS A 365 23.60 -0.51 19.69
CA LYS A 365 23.49 0.45 18.60
C LYS A 365 24.81 0.42 17.82
N VAL A 366 24.75 0.22 16.52
CA VAL A 366 25.92 0.16 15.64
C VAL A 366 25.93 1.39 14.74
N SER A 367 27.00 2.15 14.79
CA SER A 367 27.24 3.24 13.85
C SER A 367 27.74 2.65 12.53
N VAL A 368 27.14 3.12 11.44
CA VAL A 368 27.48 2.75 10.05
C VAL A 368 27.47 4.00 9.19
N ASP A 369 27.97 3.86 7.99
CA ASP A 369 27.81 4.87 6.93
C ASP A 369 27.31 4.12 5.69
N ILE A 370 25.98 4.12 5.49
CA ILE A 370 25.35 3.51 4.32
C ILE A 370 24.85 4.66 3.44
N PRO A 371 25.52 4.93 2.33
CA PRO A 371 25.07 5.97 1.40
C PRO A 371 23.65 5.74 0.91
N ALA A 372 22.99 6.76 0.39
CA ALA A 372 21.70 6.64 -0.24
C ALA A 372 21.76 5.66 -1.42
N ASP A 373 20.78 4.77 -1.52
CA ASP A 373 20.65 3.78 -2.59
C ASP A 373 21.84 2.79 -2.66
N ASP A 374 22.39 2.42 -1.51
CA ASP A 374 23.58 1.56 -1.41
C ASP A 374 23.38 0.42 -0.39
N THR A 375 24.30 -0.52 -0.39
CA THR A 375 24.26 -1.73 0.44
C THR A 375 25.64 -2.00 1.05
N ILE A 376 25.66 -2.30 2.33
CA ILE A 376 26.86 -2.78 3.02
C ILE A 376 26.66 -4.17 3.63
N THR A 377 27.74 -4.87 3.86
CA THR A 377 27.72 -6.13 4.63
C THR A 377 28.00 -5.86 6.10
N ILE A 378 27.19 -6.41 6.97
CA ILE A 378 27.31 -6.31 8.43
C ILE A 378 27.39 -7.68 9.07
N LYS A 379 28.01 -7.77 10.24
CA LYS A 379 28.11 -9.00 11.01
C LYS A 379 27.61 -8.78 12.44
N LEU A 380 26.99 -9.81 13.00
CA LEU A 380 26.64 -9.80 14.41
C LEU A 380 27.88 -9.99 15.28
N PRO A 381 27.91 -9.43 16.50
CA PRO A 381 28.90 -9.78 17.50
C PRO A 381 28.82 -11.27 17.84
N GLU A 382 29.98 -11.84 18.21
CA GLU A 382 30.03 -13.24 18.70
C GLU A 382 29.24 -13.39 20.02
N PHE A 383 28.44 -14.42 20.11
CA PHE A 383 27.75 -14.83 21.33
C PHE A 383 27.62 -16.35 21.39
N LYS A 384 27.36 -16.87 22.61
CA LYS A 384 27.24 -18.31 22.82
C LYS A 384 25.78 -18.73 22.91
N MET A 385 25.38 -19.64 22.04
CA MET A 385 24.09 -20.32 22.12
C MET A 385 24.11 -21.40 23.19
N GLN A 386 23.01 -21.55 23.93
CA GLN A 386 22.84 -22.59 24.94
C GLN A 386 21.78 -23.60 24.43
N GLN A 387 21.99 -24.87 24.75
CA GLN A 387 21.02 -25.91 24.43
C GLN A 387 19.68 -25.68 25.15
N GLY A 388 18.57 -25.92 24.46
CA GLY A 388 17.20 -25.73 24.96
C GLY A 388 16.61 -24.34 24.72
N TYR A 389 17.26 -23.55 23.88
CA TYR A 389 16.78 -22.23 23.47
C TYR A 389 16.92 -22.05 21.97
N ASP A 390 15.87 -21.45 21.34
CA ASP A 390 15.94 -20.84 20.03
C ASP A 390 16.44 -19.42 20.16
N TYR A 391 17.12 -18.93 19.11
CA TYR A 391 17.67 -17.59 19.10
C TYR A 391 17.19 -16.84 17.87
N TYR A 392 16.90 -15.54 18.07
CA TYR A 392 16.50 -14.64 17.01
C TYR A 392 17.30 -13.35 17.11
N VAL A 393 17.61 -12.76 15.98
CA VAL A 393 18.09 -11.38 15.90
C VAL A 393 16.97 -10.47 15.43
N ASN A 394 16.76 -9.37 16.16
CA ASN A 394 15.93 -8.25 15.76
C ASN A 394 16.85 -7.12 15.35
N PHE A 395 16.66 -6.60 14.13
CA PHE A 395 17.27 -5.35 13.69
C PHE A 395 16.22 -4.27 13.70
N SER A 396 16.59 -3.04 14.06
CA SER A 396 15.70 -1.89 13.98
C SER A 396 16.45 -0.61 13.64
N GLY A 397 15.77 0.27 12.92
CA GLY A 397 16.17 1.62 12.60
C GLY A 397 15.01 2.58 12.80
N GLU A 398 15.12 3.78 12.25
CA GLU A 398 13.99 4.71 12.19
C GLU A 398 12.89 4.10 11.30
N GLN A 399 11.73 3.80 11.90
CA GLN A 399 10.56 3.21 11.21
C GLN A 399 10.83 1.91 10.44
N SER A 400 11.88 1.15 10.82
CA SER A 400 12.26 -0.11 10.18
C SER A 400 12.53 -1.20 11.20
N TRP A 401 12.24 -2.46 10.83
CA TRP A 401 12.57 -3.64 11.64
C TRP A 401 12.67 -4.90 10.78
N ASN A 402 13.57 -5.79 11.16
CA ASN A 402 13.69 -7.13 10.57
C ASN A 402 13.99 -8.14 11.68
N GLN A 403 13.48 -9.37 11.57
CA GLN A 403 13.76 -10.45 12.50
C GLN A 403 14.16 -11.71 11.75
N TYR A 404 15.21 -12.37 12.22
CA TYR A 404 15.68 -13.63 11.63
C TYR A 404 16.05 -14.64 12.73
N PRO A 405 15.82 -15.94 12.48
CA PRO A 405 16.33 -16.99 13.35
C PRO A 405 17.86 -17.07 13.25
N LEU A 406 18.50 -17.43 14.36
CA LEU A 406 19.92 -17.64 14.46
C LEU A 406 20.20 -19.12 14.75
N GLY A 407 21.14 -19.70 13.99
CA GLY A 407 21.45 -21.13 14.02
C GLY A 407 20.46 -21.96 13.21
N ASP A 408 20.79 -23.25 13.11
CA ASP A 408 19.84 -24.21 12.55
C ASP A 408 18.71 -24.36 13.58
N ASN A 409 17.57 -23.76 13.28
CA ASN A 409 16.34 -24.11 13.99
C ASN A 409 16.16 -25.61 13.78
N ALA A 410 16.49 -26.39 14.79
CA ALA A 410 16.26 -27.82 14.72
C ALA A 410 14.78 -27.97 14.38
N VAL A 411 14.52 -28.49 13.19
CA VAL A 411 13.18 -29.01 12.88
C VAL A 411 12.85 -29.85 14.11
N PRO A 412 11.71 -29.59 14.80
CA PRO A 412 11.39 -30.33 16.02
C PRO A 412 11.61 -31.80 15.70
N GLN A 413 12.69 -32.38 16.23
CA GLN A 413 12.88 -33.80 16.05
C GLN A 413 11.65 -34.38 16.69
N VAL A 414 10.84 -35.06 15.90
CA VAL A 414 9.70 -35.82 16.43
C VAL A 414 10.26 -36.60 17.60
N ALA A 415 9.88 -36.14 18.79
CA ALA A 415 10.36 -36.74 20.02
C ALA A 415 10.16 -38.24 19.82
N SER A 416 11.23 -39.05 20.01
CA SER A 416 11.17 -40.47 19.78
C SER A 416 9.91 -40.99 20.45
N VAL A 417 8.98 -41.47 19.63
CA VAL A 417 7.66 -41.93 20.11
C VAL A 417 7.93 -42.87 21.23
N SER A 418 7.51 -42.50 22.43
CA SER A 418 7.68 -43.40 23.60
C SER A 418 7.03 -44.74 23.21
N LYS A 419 7.80 -45.81 23.09
CA LYS A 419 7.30 -47.14 22.77
C LYS A 419 6.23 -47.65 23.76
N LYS A 420 5.90 -46.85 24.78
CA LYS A 420 4.92 -47.14 25.84
C LYS A 420 3.62 -46.31 25.67
N ALA A 421 3.51 -45.37 24.74
CA ALA A 421 2.27 -44.66 24.55
C ALA A 421 1.24 -45.57 23.85
N LYS A 422 0.10 -45.79 24.50
CA LYS A 422 -1.03 -46.48 23.87
C LYS A 422 -1.78 -45.48 23.03
N VAL A 423 -1.68 -45.61 21.70
CA VAL A 423 -2.43 -44.78 20.75
C VAL A 423 -3.65 -45.57 20.29
N GLU A 424 -4.83 -44.97 20.40
CA GLU A 424 -6.07 -45.46 19.87
C GLU A 424 -6.48 -44.56 18.69
N PHE A 425 -6.72 -45.15 17.55
CA PHE A 425 -7.00 -44.44 16.32
C PHE A 425 -8.09 -45.21 15.54
N GLU A 426 -9.15 -44.53 15.20
CA GLU A 426 -10.25 -45.10 14.43
C GLU A 426 -10.56 -44.21 13.24
N VAL A 427 -10.67 -44.82 12.06
CA VAL A 427 -11.15 -44.17 10.85
C VAL A 427 -12.60 -44.65 10.66
N ASP A 428 -13.52 -43.71 10.56
CA ASP A 428 -14.90 -43.95 10.24
C ASP A 428 -15.01 -44.51 8.81
N ALA A 429 -15.60 -45.70 8.66
CA ALA A 429 -15.62 -46.42 7.38
C ALA A 429 -16.52 -45.75 6.33
N GLU A 430 -17.50 -44.96 6.73
CA GLU A 430 -18.45 -44.29 5.83
C GLU A 430 -17.91 -42.95 5.36
N SER A 431 -17.32 -42.17 6.26
CA SER A 431 -16.79 -40.82 5.94
C SER A 431 -15.32 -40.80 5.58
N GLY A 432 -14.55 -41.86 5.88
CA GLY A 432 -13.10 -41.90 5.70
C GLY A 432 -12.33 -40.95 6.66
N LEU A 433 -13.02 -40.36 7.65
CA LEU A 433 -12.41 -39.41 8.58
C LEU A 433 -11.83 -40.12 9.81
N ILE A 434 -10.83 -39.49 10.43
CA ILE A 434 -10.33 -39.90 11.73
C ILE A 434 -11.36 -39.48 12.77
N GLY A 435 -12.19 -40.41 13.22
CA GLY A 435 -13.26 -40.18 14.21
C GLY A 435 -12.79 -40.31 15.66
N LYS A 436 -11.65 -41.01 15.92
CA LYS A 436 -11.05 -41.11 17.23
C LYS A 436 -9.54 -40.97 17.15
N TYR A 437 -8.99 -40.19 18.05
CA TYR A 437 -7.55 -40.09 18.26
C TYR A 437 -7.27 -39.89 19.74
N ALA A 438 -6.90 -40.97 20.42
CA ALA A 438 -6.62 -40.96 21.87
C ALA A 438 -5.20 -41.44 22.15
N VAL A 439 -4.54 -40.83 23.12
CA VAL A 439 -3.20 -41.22 23.60
C VAL A 439 -3.26 -41.47 25.11
N ASN A 440 -2.90 -42.68 25.53
CA ASN A 440 -2.96 -43.10 26.92
C ASN A 440 -4.33 -42.89 27.59
N GLY A 441 -5.41 -43.09 26.84
CA GLY A 441 -6.78 -42.94 27.32
C GLY A 441 -7.31 -41.49 27.31
N VAL A 442 -6.53 -40.53 26.89
CA VAL A 442 -6.98 -39.13 26.67
C VAL A 442 -7.37 -38.96 25.22
N ASP A 443 -8.66 -38.72 24.97
CA ASP A 443 -9.15 -38.40 23.62
C ASP A 443 -8.84 -36.95 23.27
N TYR A 444 -8.25 -36.73 22.10
CA TYR A 444 -7.89 -35.41 21.57
C TYR A 444 -8.91 -34.87 20.58
N LEU A 445 -9.92 -35.69 20.22
CA LEU A 445 -11.04 -35.25 19.41
C LEU A 445 -12.29 -35.12 20.29
N SER A 446 -13.00 -34.01 20.20
CA SER A 446 -14.20 -33.77 20.99
C SER A 446 -15.46 -33.88 20.14
N GLY A 447 -16.48 -34.60 20.64
CA GLY A 447 -17.79 -34.74 20.01
C GLY A 447 -17.73 -35.40 18.63
N ASP A 448 -18.61 -35.00 17.74
CA ASP A 448 -18.73 -35.53 16.38
C ASP A 448 -17.70 -34.93 15.40
N PHE A 449 -16.64 -34.31 15.91
CA PHE A 449 -15.59 -33.68 15.10
C PHE A 449 -14.47 -34.67 14.81
N GLY A 450 -14.46 -35.22 13.58
CA GLY A 450 -13.31 -35.94 13.05
C GLY A 450 -12.25 -35.00 12.45
N ILE A 451 -10.98 -35.44 12.36
CA ILE A 451 -9.97 -34.74 11.57
C ILE A 451 -10.34 -34.87 10.11
N ARG A 452 -10.54 -33.76 9.44
CA ARG A 452 -10.94 -33.68 8.03
C ARG A 452 -10.10 -32.68 7.25
N PRO A 453 -9.91 -32.88 5.95
CA PRO A 453 -9.33 -31.87 5.09
C PRO A 453 -10.21 -30.62 5.06
N ASN A 454 -9.58 -29.46 5.13
CA ASN A 454 -10.27 -28.19 4.95
C ASN A 454 -9.73 -27.48 3.71
N TYR A 455 -10.56 -27.42 2.67
CA TYR A 455 -10.25 -26.75 1.40
C TYR A 455 -10.95 -25.40 1.25
N TRP A 456 -11.54 -24.91 2.33
CA TRP A 456 -12.32 -23.68 2.33
C TRP A 456 -11.83 -22.71 3.41
N ARG A 457 -11.62 -21.48 3.03
CA ARG A 457 -11.49 -20.34 3.97
C ARG A 457 -12.69 -19.41 3.88
N ALA A 458 -12.96 -18.62 4.91
CA ALA A 458 -13.94 -17.55 4.82
C ALA A 458 -13.55 -16.57 3.71
N PRO A 459 -14.44 -16.28 2.75
CA PRO A 459 -14.16 -15.28 1.73
C PRO A 459 -14.03 -13.89 2.35
N ASN A 460 -13.14 -13.09 1.80
CA ASN A 460 -13.09 -11.66 2.06
C ASN A 460 -13.87 -10.88 0.99
N ASP A 461 -13.95 -9.56 1.13
CA ASP A 461 -14.74 -8.73 0.22
C ASP A 461 -14.21 -8.77 -1.23
N ASN A 462 -12.90 -8.82 -1.42
CA ASN A 462 -12.32 -8.99 -2.75
C ASN A 462 -12.67 -10.34 -3.40
N ASP A 463 -12.81 -11.41 -2.60
CA ASP A 463 -13.26 -12.69 -3.11
C ASP A 463 -14.71 -12.62 -3.65
N TYR A 464 -15.59 -11.92 -2.93
CA TYR A 464 -16.96 -11.69 -3.40
C TYR A 464 -16.98 -10.86 -4.68
N GLY A 465 -16.23 -9.76 -4.72
CA GLY A 465 -16.16 -8.87 -5.88
C GLY A 465 -15.71 -9.56 -7.15
N ASN A 466 -14.83 -10.56 -7.05
CA ASN A 466 -14.34 -11.34 -8.20
C ASN A 466 -15.07 -12.66 -8.44
N GLY A 467 -16.13 -12.95 -7.68
CA GLY A 467 -16.94 -14.18 -7.82
C GLY A 467 -16.24 -15.46 -7.34
N ALA A 468 -15.18 -15.36 -6.55
CA ALA A 468 -14.44 -16.53 -6.05
C ALA A 468 -15.29 -17.50 -5.23
N PRO A 469 -16.21 -17.08 -4.35
CA PRO A 469 -17.06 -18.01 -3.60
C PRO A 469 -17.85 -18.98 -4.48
N ALA A 470 -18.37 -18.49 -5.62
CA ALA A 470 -19.10 -19.35 -6.56
C ALA A 470 -18.17 -20.36 -7.25
N ARG A 471 -16.95 -19.91 -7.65
CA ARG A 471 -15.95 -20.80 -8.27
C ARG A 471 -15.40 -21.84 -7.32
N TRP A 472 -15.33 -21.52 -6.02
CA TRP A 472 -14.77 -22.40 -5.00
C TRP A 472 -15.82 -23.24 -4.26
N GLN A 473 -17.10 -23.04 -4.54
CA GLN A 473 -18.18 -23.77 -3.89
C GLN A 473 -18.00 -25.30 -3.93
N PRO A 474 -17.54 -25.94 -5.02
CA PRO A 474 -17.27 -27.38 -5.01
C PRO A 474 -16.29 -27.81 -3.90
N TRP A 475 -15.23 -27.03 -3.66
CA TRP A 475 -14.25 -27.32 -2.61
C TRP A 475 -14.83 -27.19 -1.20
N LYS A 476 -15.78 -26.27 -0.99
CA LYS A 476 -16.53 -26.14 0.26
C LYS A 476 -17.38 -27.37 0.51
N VAL A 477 -18.04 -27.86 -0.51
CA VAL A 477 -18.87 -29.08 -0.46
C VAL A 477 -18.00 -30.29 -0.14
N TYR A 478 -16.90 -30.49 -0.87
CA TYR A 478 -15.97 -31.60 -0.61
C TYR A 478 -15.37 -31.58 0.80
N GLY A 479 -15.10 -30.40 1.37
CA GLY A 479 -14.62 -30.25 2.73
C GLY A 479 -15.68 -30.54 3.80
N ASN A 480 -16.97 -30.31 3.50
CA ASN A 480 -18.05 -30.41 4.48
C ASN A 480 -18.89 -31.70 4.34
N GLU A 481 -19.04 -32.26 3.17
CA GLU A 481 -19.93 -33.39 2.92
C GLU A 481 -19.27 -34.75 3.10
N ASN A 482 -17.98 -34.80 3.42
CA ASN A 482 -17.27 -36.03 3.79
C ASN A 482 -17.53 -37.24 2.86
N LYS A 483 -17.68 -36.97 1.58
CA LYS A 483 -17.80 -38.06 0.60
C LYS A 483 -16.45 -38.28 -0.03
N PRO A 484 -15.92 -39.50 0.00
CA PRO A 484 -14.67 -39.84 -0.67
C PRO A 484 -14.75 -39.66 -2.18
#